data_92a9004536f319b42632d19a1c271fcc
#
_entry.id   92a9004536f319b42632d19a1c271fcc
#
_cell.length_a   1.000
_cell.length_b   1.000
_cell.length_c   1.000
_cell.angle_alpha   90.00
_cell.angle_beta   90.00
_cell.angle_gamma   90.00
#
_symmetry.space_group_name_H-M   'P 1'
#
loop_
_entity.id
_entity.type
_entity.pdbx_description
1 polymer ?
#
loop_
_entity_poly.entity_id
_entity_poly.type
_entity_poly.pdbx_seq_one_letter_code
_entity_poly.pdbx_strand_id
1 'polypeptide(L)' 'MYRFLLFSYEGYYPSGGIGDLRISFNTIEEMEKEYERLPFGLYEYIEVFDAKTGRTINESDSFPEVVKEVKVYLEQNK' A
#
# COMPACT_ATOMS: atom_id res chain seq x y z
N MET A 1 -15.45 1.49 -5.33
CA MET A 1 -14.09 1.07 -5.73
C MET A 1 -13.04 1.88 -4.98
N TYR A 2 -11.99 1.23 -4.53
CA TYR A 2 -10.93 1.92 -3.80
C TYR A 2 -9.91 2.54 -4.74
N ARG A 3 -9.46 3.72 -4.38
CA ARG A 3 -8.45 4.42 -5.16
C ARG A 3 -7.05 3.81 -5.01
N PHE A 4 -6.72 3.37 -3.81
CA PHE A 4 -5.37 2.89 -3.51
C PHE A 4 -5.36 1.40 -3.22
N LEU A 5 -4.34 0.73 -3.73
CA LEU A 5 -4.13 -0.69 -3.51
C LEU A 5 -2.72 -0.88 -2.94
N LEU A 6 -2.66 -1.53 -1.79
CA LEU A 6 -1.38 -1.83 -1.14
C LEU A 6 -1.05 -3.31 -1.34
N PHE A 7 0.06 -3.57 -1.98
CA PHE A 7 0.57 -4.91 -2.22
C PHE A 7 1.74 -5.19 -1.30
N SER A 8 1.85 -6.42 -0.83
CA SER A 8 2.95 -6.82 0.01
C SER A 8 3.43 -8.21 -0.40
N TYR A 9 4.74 -8.37 -0.55
CA TYR A 9 5.32 -9.62 -1.03
C TYR A 9 6.72 -9.81 -0.47
N GLU A 10 7.18 -11.06 -0.52
CA GLU A 10 8.54 -11.41 -0.13
C GLU A 10 9.46 -11.13 -1.31
N GLY A 11 10.69 -10.74 -1.01
CA GLY A 11 11.63 -10.25 -2.02
C GLY A 11 11.97 -11.20 -3.14
N TYR A 12 11.89 -12.50 -2.91
CA TYR A 12 12.33 -13.47 -3.89
C TYR A 12 11.28 -13.82 -4.93
N TYR A 13 10.04 -14.00 -4.52
CA TYR A 13 8.99 -14.49 -5.40
C TYR A 13 7.68 -13.75 -5.17
N PRO A 14 7.55 -12.53 -5.71
CA PRO A 14 6.25 -11.90 -5.68
C PRO A 14 5.27 -12.72 -6.50
N SER A 15 4.08 -12.94 -5.96
CA SER A 15 3.04 -13.64 -6.69
C SER A 15 2.52 -12.83 -7.85
N GLY A 16 2.67 -11.50 -7.75
CA GLY A 16 2.18 -10.57 -8.76
C GLY A 16 0.70 -10.31 -8.64
N GLY A 17 0.28 -9.14 -9.08
CA GLY A 17 -1.12 -8.79 -9.16
C GLY A 17 -1.90 -8.99 -7.88
N ILE A 18 -3.09 -9.53 -8.03
CA ILE A 18 -4.06 -9.66 -6.95
C ILE A 18 -3.60 -10.59 -5.83
N GLY A 19 -2.73 -11.54 -6.14
CA GLY A 19 -2.23 -12.46 -5.12
C GLY A 19 -1.45 -11.78 -4.00
N ASP A 20 -0.86 -10.62 -4.27
CA ASP A 20 -0.08 -9.86 -3.29
C ASP A 20 -0.87 -8.73 -2.65
N LEU A 21 -2.11 -8.51 -3.06
CA LEU A 21 -2.95 -7.45 -2.52
C LEU A 21 -3.31 -7.73 -1.07
N ARG A 22 -3.03 -6.75 -0.19
CA ARG A 22 -3.31 -6.88 1.24
C ARG A 22 -4.33 -5.88 1.74
N ILE A 23 -4.27 -4.64 1.25
CA ILE A 23 -5.13 -3.56 1.73
C ILE A 23 -5.63 -2.75 0.55
N SER A 24 -6.92 -2.41 0.58
CA SER A 24 -7.51 -1.47 -0.36
C SER A 24 -8.05 -0.31 0.46
N PHE A 25 -7.79 0.92 0.03
CA PHE A 25 -8.19 2.07 0.83
C PHE A 25 -8.37 3.33 -0.01
N ASN A 26 -9.09 4.30 0.56
CA ASN A 26 -9.27 5.63 -0.03
C ASN A 26 -8.61 6.72 0.81
N THR A 27 -8.43 6.47 2.11
CA THR A 27 -7.84 7.44 3.03
C THR A 27 -6.75 6.79 3.85
N ILE A 28 -5.88 7.64 4.43
CA ILE A 28 -4.82 7.18 5.33
C ILE A 28 -5.42 6.44 6.53
N GLU A 29 -6.53 6.95 7.07
CA GLU A 29 -7.18 6.33 8.20
C GLU A 29 -7.64 4.92 7.90
N GLU A 30 -8.22 4.72 6.72
CA GLU A 30 -8.62 3.39 6.28
C GLU A 30 -7.42 2.47 6.16
N MET A 31 -6.32 2.96 5.61
CA MET A 31 -5.10 2.18 5.46
C MET A 31 -4.56 1.69 6.81
N GLU A 32 -4.48 2.60 7.78
CA GLU A 32 -3.98 2.27 9.10
C GLU A 32 -4.89 1.28 9.82
N LYS A 33 -6.20 1.46 9.68
CA LYS A 33 -7.18 0.58 10.29
C LYS A 33 -7.11 -0.84 9.71
N GLU A 34 -6.99 -0.94 8.41
CA GLU A 34 -6.89 -2.25 7.75
C GLU A 34 -5.57 -2.93 8.09
N TYR A 35 -4.50 -2.16 8.24
CA TYR A 35 -3.21 -2.70 8.66
C TYR A 35 -3.32 -3.37 10.04
N GLU A 36 -4.05 -2.74 10.97
CA GLU A 36 -4.23 -3.30 12.30
C GLU A 36 -4.98 -4.63 12.30
N ARG A 37 -5.77 -4.88 11.26
CA ARG A 37 -6.53 -6.12 11.13
C ARG A 37 -5.72 -7.28 10.58
N LEU A 38 -4.54 -7.01 10.02
CA LEU A 38 -3.72 -8.06 9.44
C LEU A 38 -3.09 -8.91 10.54
N PRO A 39 -3.31 -10.23 10.55
CA PRO A 39 -2.83 -11.08 11.65
C PRO A 39 -1.31 -11.18 11.73
N PHE A 40 -0.62 -11.07 10.61
CA PHE A 40 0.83 -11.23 10.55
C PHE A 40 1.54 -9.99 10.02
N GLY A 41 0.81 -8.88 9.89
CA GLY A 41 1.38 -7.66 9.33
C GLY A 41 1.66 -7.78 7.84
N LEU A 42 2.63 -7.01 7.37
CA LEU A 42 3.03 -6.99 5.97
C LEU A 42 4.34 -7.72 5.76
N TYR A 43 4.55 -8.18 4.54
CA TYR A 43 5.80 -8.84 4.17
C TYR A 43 6.92 -7.84 3.96
N GLU A 44 8.06 -8.33 3.49
CA GLU A 44 9.29 -7.56 3.36
C GLU A 44 9.15 -6.33 2.46
N TYR A 45 8.46 -6.48 1.34
CA TYR A 45 8.28 -5.38 0.39
C TYR A 45 6.84 -4.92 0.36
N ILE A 46 6.67 -3.60 0.31
CA ILE A 46 5.36 -2.96 0.28
C ILE A 46 5.32 -2.00 -0.90
N GLU A 47 4.28 -2.12 -1.70
CA GLU A 47 4.08 -1.24 -2.85
C GLU A 47 2.65 -0.69 -2.83
N VAL A 48 2.51 0.62 -3.03
CA VAL A 48 1.19 1.26 -3.08
C VAL A 48 0.95 1.77 -4.48
N PHE A 49 -0.18 1.39 -5.03
CA PHE A 49 -0.61 1.77 -6.38
C PHE A 49 -1.81 2.70 -6.31
N ASP A 50 -1.75 3.81 -7.06
CA ASP A 50 -2.88 4.73 -7.19
C ASP A 50 -3.64 4.38 -8.47
N ALA A 51 -4.80 3.76 -8.31
CA ALA A 51 -5.62 3.32 -9.44
C ALA A 51 -6.19 4.49 -10.23
N LYS A 52 -6.29 5.67 -9.61
CA LYS A 52 -6.80 6.85 -10.30
C LYS A 52 -5.81 7.38 -11.35
N THR A 53 -4.53 7.36 -11.02
CA THR A 53 -3.49 7.89 -11.92
C THR A 53 -2.72 6.80 -12.65
N GLY A 54 -2.83 5.55 -12.21
CA GLY A 54 -2.07 4.43 -12.76
C GLY A 54 -0.61 4.44 -12.33
N ARG A 55 -0.28 5.12 -11.22
CA ARG A 55 1.11 5.26 -10.77
C ARG A 55 1.37 4.48 -9.49
N THR A 56 2.57 3.92 -9.39
CA THR A 56 3.07 3.36 -8.14
C THR A 56 3.60 4.52 -7.31
N ILE A 57 3.08 4.66 -6.09
CA ILE A 57 3.46 5.77 -5.22
C ILE A 57 4.79 5.49 -4.53
N ASN A 58 4.94 4.27 -4.02
CA ASN A 58 6.08 3.97 -3.18
C ASN A 58 6.38 2.49 -3.17
N GLU A 59 7.67 2.16 -3.03
CA GLU A 59 8.15 0.83 -2.74
C GLU A 59 9.01 0.96 -1.48
N SER A 60 8.66 0.23 -0.44
CA SER A 60 9.35 0.34 0.84
C SER A 60 9.34 -0.99 1.57
N ASP A 61 10.20 -1.11 2.57
CA ASP A 61 10.23 -2.26 3.46
C ASP A 61 9.64 -1.94 4.84
N SER A 62 9.01 -0.77 4.98
CA SER A 62 8.50 -0.31 6.25
C SER A 62 7.14 0.36 6.10
N PHE A 63 6.15 -0.11 6.87
CA PHE A 63 4.82 0.49 6.84
C PHE A 63 4.83 1.97 7.26
N PRO A 64 5.55 2.39 8.32
CA PRO A 64 5.62 3.82 8.66
C PRO A 64 6.12 4.70 7.51
N GLU A 65 7.08 4.22 6.74
CA GLU A 65 7.57 4.96 5.58
C GLU A 65 6.51 5.05 4.50
N VAL A 66 5.74 3.97 4.29
CA VAL A 66 4.65 3.96 3.33
C VAL A 66 3.59 5.00 3.71
N VAL A 67 3.22 5.06 4.99
CA VAL A 67 2.24 6.03 5.47
C VAL A 67 2.72 7.45 5.17
N LYS A 68 3.98 7.73 5.46
CA LYS A 68 4.58 9.04 5.22
C LYS A 68 4.54 9.42 3.74
N GLU A 69 4.94 8.49 2.88
CA GLU A 69 4.96 8.74 1.43
C GLU A 69 3.56 8.95 0.86
N VAL A 70 2.57 8.19 1.32
CA VAL A 70 1.20 8.36 0.87
C VAL A 70 0.66 9.71 1.30
N LYS A 71 0.97 10.16 2.52
CA LYS A 71 0.56 11.48 2.98
C LYS A 71 1.12 12.59 2.10
N VAL A 72 2.39 12.53 1.77
CA VAL A 72 3.04 13.50 0.89
C VAL A 72 2.39 13.48 -0.49
N TYR A 73 2.18 12.28 -1.02
CA TYR A 73 1.55 12.12 -2.32
C TYR A 73 0.16 12.76 -2.36
N LEU A 74 -0.65 12.53 -1.34
CA LEU A 74 -2.01 13.08 -1.27
C LEU A 74 -2.02 14.60 -1.19
N GLU A 75 -1.03 15.19 -0.52
CA GLU A 75 -0.91 16.64 -0.47
C GLU A 75 -0.59 17.24 -1.83
N GLN A 76 0.18 16.52 -2.64
CA GLN A 76 0.58 16.99 -3.97
C GLN A 76 -0.44 16.66 -5.06
N ASN A 77 -1.26 15.66 -4.85
CA ASN A 77 -2.17 15.13 -5.88
C ASN A 77 -3.61 15.02 -5.38
N LYS A 78 -4.10 16.09 -4.82
CA LYS A 78 -5.48 16.16 -4.34
C LYS A 78 -6.50 16.14 -5.46
#